data_856c0bb0cd4e0674c207674f9b28374d
#
_entry.id   856c0bb0cd4e0674c207674f9b28374d
#
_cell.length_a   1.000
_cell.length_b   1.000
_cell.length_c   1.000
_cell.angle_alpha   90.00
_cell.angle_beta   90.00
_cell.angle_gamma   90.00
#
_symmetry.space_group_name_H-M   'P 1'
#
loop_
_entity.id
_entity.type
_entity.pdbx_description
1 polymer ?
#
loop_
_entity_poly.entity_id
_entity_poly.type
_entity_poly.pdbx_seq_one_letter_code
_entity_poly.pdbx_strand_id
1 'polypeptide(L)'
;EQTREEIFRVARENGCFKKFFNAKYPKFTVALICPEVHSQHYSELCFALQRRLQAGGCELCISSSNFSAEAAADRLDYYEKYSSTDVIILIDAPDTVLAPHETPIVAVGGEVKNADAVITLDYEPALREALLYFKKSGLSGIGFIGEARTVSKLAAFKRNMNGIFGGDFEKYISVSELRFEKGGYAAAKALYQRGSLPDALICAYDDLALGAMRFFYENGISVPEKIKIIGMDN
;
A
#
# COMPACT_ATOMS: atom_id res chain seq x y z
N GLU A 1 -33.29 -6.66 27.81
CA GLU A 1 -32.32 -6.75 26.69
C GLU A 1 -32.60 -5.67 25.66
N GLN A 2 -33.80 -5.55 25.12
CA GLN A 2 -34.20 -4.49 24.17
C GLN A 2 -33.93 -3.06 24.66
N THR A 3 -34.23 -2.76 25.94
CA THR A 3 -33.96 -1.44 26.52
C THR A 3 -32.48 -1.11 26.61
N ARG A 4 -31.64 -2.11 26.87
CA ARG A 4 -30.19 -1.94 26.92
C ARG A 4 -29.63 -1.65 25.53
N GLU A 5 -30.07 -2.38 24.51
CA GLU A 5 -29.67 -2.17 23.12
C GLU A 5 -30.08 -0.79 22.62
N GLU A 6 -31.28 -0.35 22.96
CA GLU A 6 -31.79 0.98 22.64
C GLU A 6 -30.97 2.10 23.29
N ILE A 7 -30.63 1.96 24.59
CA ILE A 7 -29.75 2.90 25.28
C ILE A 7 -28.39 2.98 24.64
N PHE A 8 -27.80 1.84 24.29
CA PHE A 8 -26.50 1.81 23.62
C PHE A 8 -26.58 2.40 22.20
N ARG A 9 -27.66 2.16 21.47
CA ARG A 9 -27.87 2.76 20.15
C ARG A 9 -27.94 4.28 20.26
N VAL A 10 -28.78 4.81 21.11
CA VAL A 10 -28.94 6.26 21.32
C VAL A 10 -27.64 6.90 21.83
N ALA A 11 -26.92 6.22 22.72
CA ALA A 11 -25.62 6.70 23.20
C ALA A 11 -24.57 6.75 22.10
N ARG A 12 -24.57 5.78 21.17
CA ARG A 12 -23.70 5.79 19.98
C ARG A 12 -24.02 6.94 19.05
N GLU A 13 -25.30 7.07 18.67
CA GLU A 13 -25.78 8.13 17.76
C GLU A 13 -25.48 9.55 18.27
N ASN A 14 -25.43 9.73 19.59
CA ASN A 14 -25.13 11.01 20.22
C ASN A 14 -23.66 11.17 20.66
N GLY A 15 -22.77 10.23 20.32
CA GLY A 15 -21.35 10.30 20.71
C GLY A 15 -21.10 10.31 22.22
N CYS A 16 -22.07 9.79 23.00
CA CYS A 16 -22.02 9.88 24.47
C CYS A 16 -20.92 9.04 25.12
N PHE A 17 -20.35 8.06 24.40
CA PHE A 17 -19.31 7.19 24.96
C PHE A 17 -18.04 7.95 25.31
N LYS A 18 -17.64 8.96 24.52
CA LYS A 18 -16.53 9.86 24.89
C LYS A 18 -16.75 10.59 26.22
N LYS A 19 -18.01 10.88 26.54
CA LYS A 19 -18.39 11.63 27.75
C LYS A 19 -18.47 10.77 29.04
N PHE A 20 -18.63 9.45 28.89
CA PHE A 20 -18.66 8.53 30.03
C PHE A 20 -17.28 8.21 30.62
N PHE A 21 -16.23 8.36 29.82
CA PHE A 21 -14.85 8.18 30.26
C PHE A 21 -14.29 9.52 30.75
N ASN A 22 -14.69 9.95 31.96
CA ASN A 22 -14.13 11.15 32.62
C ASN A 22 -12.64 11.00 33.00
N ALA A 23 -12.08 9.80 32.93
CA ALA A 23 -10.66 9.57 33.12
C ALA A 23 -9.96 9.63 31.74
N LYS A 24 -9.28 10.72 31.47
CA LYS A 24 -8.41 10.83 30.29
C LYS A 24 -7.32 9.75 30.41
N TYR A 25 -7.19 8.90 29.38
CA TYR A 25 -6.07 7.97 29.29
C TYR A 25 -4.76 8.77 29.38
N PRO A 26 -3.80 8.38 30.24
CA PRO A 26 -2.66 9.23 30.56
C PRO A 26 -1.63 9.35 29.43
N LYS A 27 -1.76 8.55 28.37
CA LYS A 27 -0.85 8.59 27.23
C LYS A 27 -1.56 9.15 26.00
N PHE A 28 -0.79 9.82 25.15
CA PHE A 28 -1.24 10.24 23.83
C PHE A 28 -1.50 9.01 22.97
N THR A 29 -2.69 8.89 22.41
CA THR A 29 -3.15 7.73 21.66
C THR A 29 -3.28 8.05 20.18
N VAL A 30 -2.58 7.26 19.36
CA VAL A 30 -2.63 7.34 17.91
C VAL A 30 -3.39 6.13 17.38
N ALA A 31 -4.41 6.35 16.56
CA ALA A 31 -5.07 5.30 15.82
C ALA A 31 -4.46 5.18 14.43
N LEU A 32 -4.10 3.99 14.01
CA LEU A 32 -3.64 3.67 12.67
C LEU A 32 -4.69 2.85 11.95
N ILE A 33 -5.23 3.38 10.87
CA ILE A 33 -6.11 2.65 9.96
C ILE A 33 -5.29 2.32 8.72
N CYS A 34 -4.98 1.04 8.52
CA CYS A 34 -4.21 0.56 7.37
C CYS A 34 -5.01 -0.50 6.61
N PRO A 35 -4.71 -0.74 5.32
CA PRO A 35 -5.42 -1.75 4.56
C PRO A 35 -5.28 -3.15 5.13
N GLU A 36 -4.08 -3.51 5.55
CA GLU A 36 -3.74 -4.82 6.12
C GLU A 36 -2.44 -4.76 6.92
N VAL A 37 -2.13 -5.81 7.66
CA VAL A 37 -0.84 -5.98 8.38
C VAL A 37 -0.09 -7.24 7.92
N HIS A 38 -0.56 -7.85 6.84
CA HIS A 38 -0.02 -9.12 6.35
C HIS A 38 1.15 -8.93 5.39
N SER A 39 1.12 -7.92 4.52
CA SER A 39 2.23 -7.66 3.61
C SER A 39 3.43 -7.06 4.33
N GLN A 40 4.62 -7.31 3.82
CA GLN A 40 5.87 -6.78 4.37
C GLN A 40 5.82 -5.25 4.46
N HIS A 41 5.38 -4.57 3.40
CA HIS A 41 5.27 -3.11 3.36
C HIS A 41 4.47 -2.54 4.55
N TYR A 42 3.24 -3.03 4.77
CA TYR A 42 2.41 -2.51 5.86
C TYR A 42 2.88 -2.98 7.24
N SER A 43 3.39 -4.20 7.37
CA SER A 43 3.91 -4.69 8.65
C SER A 43 5.15 -3.91 9.11
N GLU A 44 6.06 -3.60 8.21
CA GLU A 44 7.25 -2.79 8.52
C GLU A 44 6.89 -1.36 8.87
N LEU A 45 5.94 -0.75 8.12
CA LEU A 45 5.44 0.58 8.43
C LEU A 45 4.75 0.64 9.81
N CYS A 46 3.89 -0.34 10.11
CA CYS A 46 3.24 -0.45 11.43
C CYS A 46 4.29 -0.61 12.55
N PHE A 47 5.29 -1.45 12.34
CA PHE A 47 6.35 -1.68 13.31
C PHE A 47 7.22 -0.43 13.54
N ALA A 48 7.60 0.25 12.46
CA ALA A 48 8.37 1.49 12.54
C ALA A 48 7.61 2.59 13.28
N LEU A 49 6.31 2.77 12.97
CA LEU A 49 5.44 3.71 13.67
C LEU A 49 5.30 3.34 15.14
N GLN A 50 5.04 2.08 15.46
CA GLN A 50 4.93 1.61 16.83
C GLN A 50 6.17 1.95 17.65
N ARG A 51 7.37 1.62 17.13
CA ARG A 51 8.63 1.91 17.81
C ARG A 51 8.83 3.41 18.08
N ARG A 52 8.54 4.24 17.07
CA ARG A 52 8.73 5.70 17.18
C ARG A 52 7.74 6.32 18.18
N LEU A 53 6.47 5.92 18.12
CA LEU A 53 5.44 6.41 19.01
C LEU A 53 5.67 5.96 20.46
N GLN A 54 6.04 4.69 20.69
CA GLN A 54 6.38 4.20 22.03
C GLN A 54 7.58 4.93 22.64
N ALA A 55 8.62 5.21 21.83
CA ALA A 55 9.76 6.01 22.30
C ALA A 55 9.36 7.44 22.71
N GLY A 56 8.28 7.99 22.11
CA GLY A 56 7.66 9.26 22.49
C GLY A 56 6.63 9.17 23.62
N GLY A 57 6.44 7.99 24.22
CA GLY A 57 5.45 7.78 25.28
C GLY A 57 3.99 7.70 24.78
N CYS A 58 3.79 7.53 23.47
CA CYS A 58 2.47 7.40 22.84
C CYS A 58 2.05 5.92 22.75
N GLU A 59 0.74 5.68 22.70
CA GLU A 59 0.16 4.37 22.40
C GLU A 59 -0.32 4.32 20.94
N LEU A 60 -0.17 3.16 20.29
CA LEU A 60 -0.64 2.92 18.91
C LEU A 60 -1.73 1.85 18.92
N CYS A 61 -2.90 2.20 18.39
CA CYS A 61 -4.00 1.28 18.12
C CYS A 61 -4.09 1.03 16.62
N ILE A 62 -4.00 -0.23 16.17
CA ILE A 62 -4.01 -0.59 14.76
C ILE A 62 -5.36 -1.21 14.39
N SER A 63 -5.97 -0.74 13.30
CA SER A 63 -7.19 -1.30 12.70
C SER A 63 -6.98 -1.55 11.21
N SER A 64 -7.54 -2.65 10.71
CA SER A 64 -7.50 -2.97 9.28
C SER A 64 -8.79 -2.58 8.58
N SER A 65 -8.67 -1.97 7.38
CA SER A 65 -9.78 -1.68 6.47
C SER A 65 -9.99 -2.74 5.40
N ASN A 66 -9.09 -3.71 5.25
CA ASN A 66 -9.10 -4.73 4.19
C ASN A 66 -9.25 -4.14 2.78
N PHE A 67 -8.66 -2.96 2.53
CA PHE A 67 -8.80 -2.19 1.29
C PHE A 67 -10.26 -1.79 0.95
N SER A 68 -11.15 -1.81 1.92
CA SER A 68 -12.53 -1.38 1.79
C SER A 68 -12.67 0.07 2.25
N ALA A 69 -13.19 0.93 1.35
CA ALA A 69 -13.48 2.32 1.71
C ALA A 69 -14.57 2.42 2.79
N GLU A 70 -15.57 1.52 2.75
CA GLU A 70 -16.62 1.44 3.75
C GLU A 70 -16.04 1.07 5.13
N ALA A 71 -15.21 0.02 5.20
CA ALA A 71 -14.55 -0.36 6.44
C ALA A 71 -13.59 0.73 6.97
N ALA A 72 -12.92 1.47 6.09
CA ALA A 72 -12.10 2.61 6.50
C ALA A 72 -12.97 3.73 7.11
N ALA A 73 -14.11 4.04 6.48
CA ALA A 73 -15.06 5.02 7.00
C ALA A 73 -15.64 4.61 8.37
N ASP A 74 -16.00 3.34 8.53
CA ASP A 74 -16.46 2.80 9.83
C ASP A 74 -15.41 2.92 10.93
N ARG A 75 -14.13 2.69 10.61
CA ARG A 75 -13.01 2.85 11.56
C ARG A 75 -12.79 4.31 11.92
N LEU A 76 -12.86 5.21 10.92
CA LEU A 76 -12.77 6.65 11.14
C LEU A 76 -13.90 7.11 12.10
N ASP A 77 -15.14 6.72 11.80
CA ASP A 77 -16.29 7.03 12.65
C ASP A 77 -16.14 6.50 14.08
N TYR A 78 -15.61 5.28 14.22
CA TYR A 78 -15.33 4.68 15.52
C TYR A 78 -14.28 5.51 16.30
N TYR A 79 -13.16 5.83 15.69
CA TYR A 79 -12.11 6.58 16.39
C TYR A 79 -12.51 8.01 16.66
N GLU A 80 -13.28 8.63 15.78
CA GLU A 80 -13.77 9.99 15.94
C GLU A 80 -14.82 10.10 17.05
N LYS A 81 -15.78 9.18 17.12
CA LYS A 81 -16.96 9.31 18.01
C LYS A 81 -16.87 8.51 19.30
N TYR A 82 -16.21 7.36 19.30
CA TYR A 82 -16.29 6.37 20.39
C TYR A 82 -14.97 6.05 21.07
N SER A 83 -13.87 6.64 20.63
CA SER A 83 -12.53 6.41 21.18
C SER A 83 -11.93 7.70 21.74
N SER A 84 -10.99 7.56 22.68
CA SER A 84 -10.17 8.67 23.20
C SER A 84 -8.90 8.87 22.35
N THR A 85 -9.04 8.84 21.04
CA THR A 85 -7.94 8.98 20.09
C THR A 85 -7.56 10.45 19.96
N ASP A 86 -6.25 10.75 20.02
CA ASP A 86 -5.72 12.10 19.87
C ASP A 86 -5.35 12.43 18.42
N VAL A 87 -4.95 11.43 17.63
CA VAL A 87 -4.61 11.55 16.20
C VAL A 87 -4.97 10.27 15.45
N ILE A 88 -5.44 10.39 14.22
CA ILE A 88 -5.67 9.25 13.33
C ILE A 88 -4.67 9.31 12.18
N ILE A 89 -4.00 8.18 11.90
CA ILE A 89 -3.19 7.97 10.70
C ILE A 89 -3.99 7.05 9.77
N LEU A 90 -4.27 7.52 8.56
CA LEU A 90 -5.01 6.78 7.54
C LEU A 90 -4.09 6.43 6.38
N ILE A 91 -3.86 5.13 6.14
CA ILE A 91 -2.94 4.67 5.11
C ILE A 91 -3.71 4.11 3.90
N ASP A 92 -3.27 4.51 2.71
CA ASP A 92 -3.75 4.00 1.40
C ASP A 92 -5.28 3.96 1.29
N ALA A 93 -5.91 5.09 1.56
CA ALA A 93 -7.34 5.32 1.34
C ALA A 93 -7.54 6.34 0.19
N PRO A 94 -7.17 6.00 -1.06
CA PRO A 94 -7.27 6.92 -2.18
C PRO A 94 -8.71 7.32 -2.45
N ASP A 95 -8.88 8.51 -3.04
CA ASP A 95 -10.18 9.08 -3.41
C ASP A 95 -11.15 9.30 -2.24
N THR A 96 -10.65 9.21 -1.01
CA THR A 96 -11.46 9.45 0.19
C THR A 96 -11.66 10.95 0.40
N VAL A 97 -12.90 11.32 0.66
CA VAL A 97 -13.28 12.68 1.12
C VAL A 97 -13.73 12.57 2.56
N LEU A 98 -12.97 13.16 3.46
CA LEU A 98 -13.30 13.14 4.88
C LEU A 98 -14.47 14.08 5.17
N ALA A 99 -15.39 13.61 6.01
CA ALA A 99 -16.39 14.47 6.63
C ALA A 99 -15.70 15.46 7.62
N PRO A 100 -16.38 16.53 8.05
CA PRO A 100 -15.86 17.37 9.12
C PRO A 100 -15.54 16.54 10.37
N HIS A 101 -14.35 16.73 10.93
CA HIS A 101 -13.82 15.95 12.05
C HIS A 101 -13.12 16.87 13.06
N GLU A 102 -13.04 16.41 14.31
CA GLU A 102 -12.36 17.14 15.40
C GLU A 102 -10.98 16.51 15.71
N THR A 103 -10.85 15.20 15.54
CA THR A 103 -9.58 14.48 15.74
C THR A 103 -8.67 14.69 14.52
N PRO A 104 -7.45 15.22 14.67
CA PRO A 104 -6.53 15.40 13.55
C PRO A 104 -6.28 14.12 12.77
N ILE A 105 -6.33 14.20 11.42
CA ILE A 105 -6.15 13.06 10.52
C ILE A 105 -4.95 13.32 9.60
N VAL A 106 -3.97 12.41 9.66
CA VAL A 106 -2.81 12.36 8.75
C VAL A 106 -3.02 11.24 7.75
N ALA A 107 -3.12 11.58 6.47
CA ALA A 107 -3.22 10.60 5.39
C ALA A 107 -1.83 10.25 4.83
N VAL A 108 -1.60 8.97 4.51
CA VAL A 108 -0.34 8.46 3.93
C VAL A 108 -0.65 7.60 2.71
N GLY A 109 0.06 7.83 1.61
CA GLY A 109 0.00 7.03 0.39
C GLY A 109 -0.81 7.66 -0.73
N GLY A 110 -2.08 7.93 -0.54
CA GLY A 110 -2.98 8.52 -1.55
C GLY A 110 -3.44 9.94 -1.20
N GLU A 111 -4.03 10.63 -2.17
CA GLU A 111 -4.75 11.88 -1.89
C GLU A 111 -6.02 11.61 -1.09
N VAL A 112 -6.11 12.22 0.07
CA VAL A 112 -7.31 12.23 0.92
C VAL A 112 -7.73 13.68 1.10
N LYS A 113 -8.90 14.03 0.58
CA LYS A 113 -9.41 15.41 0.70
C LYS A 113 -9.86 15.69 2.12
N ASN A 114 -9.60 16.90 2.58
CA ASN A 114 -9.91 17.40 3.92
C ASN A 114 -9.12 16.72 5.06
N ALA A 115 -8.04 15.98 4.78
CA ALA A 115 -7.11 15.58 5.82
C ALA A 115 -6.26 16.78 6.29
N ASP A 116 -5.90 16.80 7.58
CA ASP A 116 -5.08 17.89 8.15
C ASP A 116 -3.64 17.88 7.61
N ALA A 117 -3.14 16.68 7.27
CA ALA A 117 -1.87 16.52 6.58
C ALA A 117 -1.93 15.33 5.62
N VAL A 118 -1.20 15.43 4.50
CA VAL A 118 -1.09 14.36 3.51
C VAL A 118 0.39 14.08 3.23
N ILE A 119 0.80 12.81 3.34
CA ILE A 119 2.12 12.32 2.95
C ILE A 119 1.95 11.45 1.71
N THR A 120 2.44 11.93 0.58
CA THR A 120 2.40 11.19 -0.69
C THR A 120 3.65 10.37 -0.90
N LEU A 121 3.50 9.18 -1.52
CA LEU A 121 4.60 8.33 -1.95
C LEU A 121 4.82 8.53 -3.45
N ASP A 122 5.95 9.13 -3.80
CA ASP A 122 6.32 9.36 -5.21
C ASP A 122 7.30 8.28 -5.69
N TYR A 123 6.81 7.38 -6.55
CA TYR A 123 7.61 6.31 -7.15
C TYR A 123 8.32 6.73 -8.44
N GLU A 124 8.00 7.92 -9.00
CA GLU A 124 8.54 8.36 -10.28
C GLU A 124 10.07 8.46 -10.30
N PRO A 125 10.74 9.07 -9.29
CA PRO A 125 12.19 9.20 -9.29
C PRO A 125 12.91 7.84 -9.32
N ALA A 126 12.45 6.91 -8.47
CA ALA A 126 13.05 5.57 -8.36
C ALA A 126 12.87 4.75 -9.66
N LEU A 127 11.66 4.78 -10.23
CA LEU A 127 11.38 4.14 -11.52
C LEU A 127 12.23 4.75 -12.65
N ARG A 128 12.34 6.06 -12.68
CA ARG A 128 13.16 6.77 -13.68
C ARG A 128 14.62 6.37 -13.56
N GLU A 129 15.17 6.31 -12.37
CA GLU A 129 16.54 5.90 -12.12
C GLU A 129 16.80 4.47 -12.57
N ALA A 130 15.94 3.52 -12.21
CA ALA A 130 16.03 2.13 -12.64
C ALA A 130 15.98 1.99 -14.15
N LEU A 131 15.08 2.69 -14.82
CA LEU A 131 14.95 2.66 -16.27
C LEU A 131 16.15 3.29 -16.99
N LEU A 132 16.70 4.40 -16.48
CA LEU A 132 17.91 5.01 -17.00
C LEU A 132 19.13 4.09 -16.83
N TYR A 133 19.22 3.39 -15.70
CA TYR A 133 20.25 2.37 -15.47
C TYR A 133 20.15 1.25 -16.51
N PHE A 134 18.97 0.72 -16.78
CA PHE A 134 18.76 -0.29 -17.80
C PHE A 134 19.15 0.20 -19.20
N LYS A 135 18.74 1.41 -19.56
CA LYS A 135 19.09 2.03 -20.84
C LYS A 135 20.61 2.20 -20.99
N LYS A 136 21.30 2.67 -19.95
CA LYS A 136 22.76 2.81 -19.94
C LYS A 136 23.46 1.46 -20.03
N SER A 137 22.85 0.40 -19.54
CA SER A 137 23.34 -0.98 -19.65
C SER A 137 23.06 -1.64 -21.00
N GLY A 138 22.49 -0.91 -21.96
CA GLY A 138 22.22 -1.42 -23.32
C GLY A 138 20.98 -2.33 -23.39
N LEU A 139 20.14 -2.37 -22.36
CA LEU A 139 18.91 -3.17 -22.35
C LEU A 139 17.79 -2.40 -23.05
N SER A 140 16.98 -3.09 -23.85
CA SER A 140 15.90 -2.48 -24.62
C SER A 140 14.53 -3.08 -24.34
N GLY A 141 14.45 -4.36 -24.05
CA GLY A 141 13.22 -5.05 -23.66
C GLY A 141 13.00 -4.92 -22.16
N ILE A 142 12.26 -3.90 -21.73
CA ILE A 142 11.98 -3.69 -20.32
C ILE A 142 10.51 -3.99 -20.04
N GLY A 143 10.25 -4.83 -19.03
CA GLY A 143 8.93 -5.24 -18.64
C GLY A 143 8.56 -4.85 -17.21
N PHE A 144 7.28 -5.09 -16.88
CA PHE A 144 6.73 -4.84 -15.55
C PHE A 144 5.89 -6.03 -15.08
N ILE A 145 6.09 -6.42 -13.84
CA ILE A 145 5.23 -7.38 -13.14
C ILE A 145 4.53 -6.66 -11.99
N GLY A 146 3.20 -6.73 -12.02
CA GLY A 146 2.34 -6.18 -10.99
C GLY A 146 1.17 -7.08 -10.63
N GLU A 147 0.29 -6.59 -9.77
CA GLU A 147 -1.00 -7.18 -9.43
C GLU A 147 -2.07 -6.09 -9.32
N ALA A 148 -3.33 -6.48 -9.13
CA ALA A 148 -4.48 -5.58 -9.21
C ALA A 148 -4.39 -4.31 -8.34
N ARG A 149 -3.61 -4.31 -7.26
CA ARG A 149 -3.44 -3.15 -6.35
C ARG A 149 -2.24 -2.27 -6.68
N THR A 150 -1.45 -2.63 -7.70
CA THR A 150 -0.24 -1.89 -8.09
C THR A 150 -0.45 -0.94 -9.28
N VAL A 151 -1.69 -0.51 -9.50
CA VAL A 151 -2.09 0.31 -10.66
C VAL A 151 -1.32 1.62 -10.73
N SER A 152 -1.08 2.29 -9.60
CA SER A 152 -0.31 3.54 -9.54
C SER A 152 1.15 3.34 -9.96
N LYS A 153 1.79 2.26 -9.49
CA LYS A 153 3.16 1.89 -9.87
C LYS A 153 3.25 1.52 -11.36
N LEU A 154 2.26 0.79 -11.88
CA LEU A 154 2.18 0.49 -13.31
C LEU A 154 2.00 1.75 -14.16
N ALA A 155 1.14 2.67 -13.74
CA ALA A 155 0.94 3.93 -14.45
C ALA A 155 2.23 4.78 -14.47
N ALA A 156 2.94 4.86 -13.35
CA ALA A 156 4.25 5.52 -13.26
C ALA A 156 5.29 4.84 -14.16
N PHE A 157 5.34 3.49 -14.17
CA PHE A 157 6.20 2.73 -15.09
C PHE A 157 5.93 3.09 -16.56
N LYS A 158 4.65 3.07 -16.97
CA LYS A 158 4.26 3.39 -18.36
C LYS A 158 4.65 4.82 -18.75
N ARG A 159 4.42 5.80 -17.87
CA ARG A 159 4.84 7.20 -18.14
C ARG A 159 6.33 7.30 -18.37
N ASN A 160 7.13 6.70 -17.51
CA ASN A 160 8.59 6.73 -17.61
C ASN A 160 9.11 5.95 -18.83
N MET A 161 8.53 4.80 -19.14
CA MET A 161 8.86 4.02 -20.36
C MET A 161 8.63 4.84 -21.61
N ASN A 162 7.49 5.50 -21.75
CA ASN A 162 7.20 6.37 -22.88
C ASN A 162 8.23 7.52 -23.02
N GLY A 163 8.63 8.13 -21.90
CA GLY A 163 9.59 9.23 -21.91
C GLY A 163 11.05 8.83 -22.16
N ILE A 164 11.46 7.62 -21.77
CA ILE A 164 12.85 7.18 -21.81
C ILE A 164 13.15 6.27 -23.00
N PHE A 165 12.29 5.30 -23.27
CA PHE A 165 12.48 4.29 -24.31
C PHE A 165 11.60 4.54 -25.54
N GLY A 166 10.32 4.84 -25.33
CA GLY A 166 9.32 4.83 -26.38
C GLY A 166 9.05 3.42 -26.90
N GLY A 167 8.27 3.33 -27.98
CA GLY A 167 8.01 2.05 -28.65
C GLY A 167 6.98 1.15 -27.94
N ASP A 168 6.89 -0.10 -28.41
CA ASP A 168 5.93 -1.09 -27.90
C ASP A 168 6.54 -1.94 -26.79
N PHE A 169 6.23 -1.60 -25.55
CA PHE A 169 6.61 -2.36 -24.35
C PHE A 169 5.43 -3.07 -23.68
N GLU A 170 4.20 -2.84 -24.13
CA GLU A 170 2.99 -3.44 -23.52
C GLU A 170 3.04 -4.97 -23.49
N LYS A 171 3.66 -5.60 -24.48
CA LYS A 171 3.88 -7.04 -24.55
C LYS A 171 4.69 -7.61 -23.38
N TYR A 172 5.48 -6.77 -22.72
CA TYR A 172 6.33 -7.13 -21.59
C TYR A 172 5.67 -6.81 -20.23
N ILE A 173 4.43 -6.35 -20.23
CA ILE A 173 3.67 -6.09 -19.01
C ILE A 173 2.83 -7.31 -18.65
N SER A 174 2.90 -7.72 -17.40
CA SER A 174 2.05 -8.78 -16.84
C SER A 174 1.52 -8.39 -15.47
N VAL A 175 0.20 -8.39 -15.33
CA VAL A 175 -0.50 -8.10 -14.08
C VAL A 175 -1.24 -9.36 -13.67
N SER A 176 -1.03 -9.81 -12.44
CA SER A 176 -1.65 -11.01 -11.88
C SER A 176 -2.87 -10.66 -11.02
N GLU A 177 -3.86 -11.53 -11.01
CA GLU A 177 -4.96 -11.48 -10.03
C GLU A 177 -4.51 -12.00 -8.64
N LEU A 178 -3.41 -12.76 -8.62
CA LEU A 178 -2.82 -13.26 -7.38
C LEU A 178 -1.82 -12.24 -6.84
N ARG A 179 -1.64 -12.26 -5.52
CA ARG A 179 -0.70 -11.38 -4.81
C ARG A 179 0.56 -12.14 -4.39
N PHE A 180 1.57 -11.37 -3.98
CA PHE A 180 2.82 -11.85 -3.41
C PHE A 180 3.57 -12.80 -4.35
N GLU A 181 4.34 -13.74 -3.81
CA GLU A 181 5.14 -14.70 -4.58
C GLU A 181 4.30 -15.47 -5.61
N LYS A 182 3.08 -15.88 -5.25
CA LYS A 182 2.17 -16.55 -6.20
C LYS A 182 1.81 -15.66 -7.39
N GLY A 183 1.62 -14.37 -7.15
CA GLY A 183 1.34 -13.38 -8.20
C GLY A 183 2.52 -13.19 -9.14
N GLY A 184 3.72 -13.03 -8.59
CA GLY A 184 4.95 -12.91 -9.37
C GLY A 184 5.23 -14.14 -10.23
N TYR A 185 5.06 -15.33 -9.66
CA TYR A 185 5.18 -16.60 -10.38
C TYR A 185 4.20 -16.69 -11.57
N ALA A 186 2.91 -16.39 -11.31
CA ALA A 186 1.88 -16.45 -12.34
C ALA A 186 2.12 -15.42 -13.46
N ALA A 187 2.55 -14.21 -13.11
CA ALA A 187 2.85 -13.17 -14.08
C ALA A 187 4.06 -13.50 -14.95
N ALA A 188 5.14 -14.02 -14.36
CA ALA A 188 6.32 -14.50 -15.09
C ALA A 188 5.98 -15.66 -16.04
N LYS A 189 5.17 -16.62 -15.56
CA LYS A 189 4.67 -17.72 -16.40
C LYS A 189 3.87 -17.21 -17.59
N ALA A 190 3.02 -16.22 -17.41
CA ALA A 190 2.22 -15.62 -18.48
C ALA A 190 3.11 -14.92 -19.53
N LEU A 191 4.17 -14.21 -19.12
CA LEU A 191 5.17 -13.63 -20.04
C LEU A 191 5.88 -14.71 -20.85
N TYR A 192 6.31 -15.77 -20.18
CA TYR A 192 6.99 -16.89 -20.83
C TYR A 192 6.10 -17.60 -21.87
N GLN A 193 4.85 -17.89 -21.50
CA GLN A 193 3.90 -18.57 -22.38
C GLN A 193 3.52 -17.73 -23.62
N ARG A 194 3.55 -16.40 -23.51
CA ARG A 194 3.34 -15.48 -24.64
C ARG A 194 4.57 -15.34 -25.54
N GLY A 195 5.71 -15.96 -25.18
CA GLY A 195 6.97 -15.74 -25.87
C GLY A 195 7.52 -14.32 -25.75
N SER A 196 7.10 -13.59 -24.73
CA SER A 196 7.43 -12.16 -24.54
C SER A 196 8.31 -11.98 -23.30
N LEU A 197 9.51 -12.57 -23.32
CA LEU A 197 10.47 -12.36 -22.24
C LEU A 197 11.29 -11.08 -22.50
N PRO A 198 11.30 -10.14 -21.56
CA PRO A 198 12.13 -8.93 -21.65
C PRO A 198 13.58 -9.19 -21.20
N ASP A 199 14.46 -8.21 -21.46
CA ASP A 199 15.84 -8.22 -20.95
C ASP A 199 15.90 -7.91 -19.45
N ALA A 200 14.93 -7.09 -18.97
CA ALA A 200 14.80 -6.75 -17.57
C ALA A 200 13.33 -6.58 -17.14
N LEU A 201 13.08 -6.84 -15.87
CA LEU A 201 11.78 -6.70 -15.22
C LEU A 201 11.88 -5.77 -14.02
N ILE A 202 10.92 -4.87 -13.91
CA ILE A 202 10.61 -4.15 -12.67
C ILE A 202 9.38 -4.82 -12.06
N CYS A 203 9.50 -5.32 -10.84
CA CYS A 203 8.40 -5.88 -10.09
C CYS A 203 7.87 -4.85 -9.11
N ALA A 204 6.56 -4.70 -9.03
CA ALA A 204 5.92 -3.66 -8.21
C ALA A 204 6.27 -3.74 -6.72
N TYR A 205 6.71 -4.89 -6.25
CA TYR A 205 7.28 -5.12 -4.91
C TYR A 205 8.05 -6.45 -4.88
N ASP A 206 8.83 -6.66 -3.82
CA ASP A 206 9.86 -7.72 -3.75
C ASP A 206 9.27 -9.13 -3.76
N ASP A 207 8.12 -9.38 -3.12
CA ASP A 207 7.48 -10.69 -3.18
C ASP A 207 7.11 -11.11 -4.62
N LEU A 208 6.69 -10.15 -5.47
CA LEU A 208 6.46 -10.42 -6.89
C LEU A 208 7.76 -10.77 -7.60
N ALA A 209 8.87 -10.10 -7.24
CA ALA A 209 10.18 -10.40 -7.79
C ALA A 209 10.64 -11.81 -7.40
N LEU A 210 10.46 -12.21 -6.14
CA LEU A 210 10.77 -13.56 -5.66
C LEU A 210 9.98 -14.63 -6.41
N GLY A 211 8.68 -14.40 -6.61
CA GLY A 211 7.82 -15.30 -7.40
C GLY A 211 8.27 -15.44 -8.84
N ALA A 212 8.62 -14.32 -9.48
CA ALA A 212 9.15 -14.33 -10.84
C ALA A 212 10.49 -15.04 -10.94
N MET A 213 11.41 -14.79 -10.01
CA MET A 213 12.72 -15.46 -9.93
C MET A 213 12.55 -16.97 -9.76
N ARG A 214 11.64 -17.41 -8.91
CA ARG A 214 11.33 -18.82 -8.72
C ARG A 214 10.86 -19.47 -10.01
N PHE A 215 9.91 -18.85 -10.73
CA PHE A 215 9.44 -19.35 -12.03
C PHE A 215 10.61 -19.48 -13.02
N PHE A 216 11.46 -18.45 -13.13
CA PHE A 216 12.59 -18.47 -14.05
C PHE A 216 13.60 -19.55 -13.70
N TYR A 217 13.92 -19.72 -12.42
CA TYR A 217 14.81 -20.77 -11.94
C TYR A 217 14.28 -22.18 -12.31
N GLU A 218 13.00 -22.45 -12.06
CA GLU A 218 12.36 -23.74 -12.38
C GLU A 218 12.34 -24.03 -13.88
N ASN A 219 12.44 -23.00 -14.74
CA ASN A 219 12.43 -23.14 -16.19
C ASN A 219 13.82 -22.92 -16.85
N GLY A 220 14.89 -22.93 -16.06
CA GLY A 220 16.26 -22.83 -16.56
C GLY A 220 16.61 -21.46 -17.15
N ILE A 221 15.91 -20.41 -16.75
CA ILE A 221 16.17 -19.02 -17.16
C ILE A 221 17.00 -18.35 -16.09
N SER A 222 18.25 -18.02 -16.41
CA SER A 222 19.17 -17.41 -15.44
C SER A 222 18.84 -15.96 -15.15
N VAL A 223 18.87 -15.64 -13.85
CA VAL A 223 18.79 -14.28 -13.32
C VAL A 223 20.11 -14.03 -12.57
N PRO A 224 20.88 -12.99 -12.87
CA PRO A 224 20.56 -11.84 -13.74
C PRO A 224 21.03 -11.97 -15.20
N GLU A 225 21.64 -13.09 -15.64
CA GLU A 225 22.33 -13.18 -16.95
C GLU A 225 21.36 -13.06 -18.11
N LYS A 226 20.22 -13.77 -18.06
CA LYS A 226 19.21 -13.75 -19.14
C LYS A 226 18.16 -12.68 -18.91
N ILE A 227 17.68 -12.51 -17.67
CA ILE A 227 16.70 -11.50 -17.28
C ILE A 227 17.18 -10.82 -16.01
N LYS A 228 17.26 -9.50 -16.01
CA LYS A 228 17.53 -8.73 -14.80
C LYS A 228 16.23 -8.40 -14.08
N ILE A 229 16.23 -8.41 -12.76
CA ILE A 229 15.02 -8.13 -11.96
C ILE A 229 15.34 -7.08 -10.91
N ILE A 230 14.42 -6.12 -10.77
CA ILE A 230 14.40 -5.14 -9.67
C ILE A 230 13.04 -5.24 -8.97
N GLY A 231 13.03 -5.41 -7.66
CA GLY A 231 11.88 -5.16 -6.80
C GLY A 231 11.82 -3.69 -6.38
N MET A 232 10.70 -3.22 -5.86
CA MET A 232 10.48 -1.80 -5.53
C MET A 232 10.34 -1.52 -4.02
N ASP A 233 10.51 -2.50 -3.14
CA ASP A 233 10.35 -2.24 -1.72
C ASP A 233 11.67 -1.84 -1.05
N ASN A 234 12.64 -2.71 -1.00
CA ASN A 234 14.03 -2.43 -0.54
C ASN A 234 14.80 -3.76 -0.46
#